data_0139e88219b660465daff02b0f31807f
#
_entry.id   0139e88219b660465daff02b0f31807f
#
_cell.length_a   1.000
_cell.length_b   1.000
_cell.length_c   1.000
_cell.angle_alpha   90.00
_cell.angle_beta   90.00
_cell.angle_gamma   90.00
#
_symmetry.space_group_name_H-M   'P 1'
#
loop_
_entity.id
_entity.type
_entity.pdbx_description
1 polymer ?
#
loop_
_entity_poly.entity_id
_entity_poly.type
_entity_poly.pdbx_seq_one_letter_code
_entity_poly.pdbx_strand_id
1 'polypeptide(L)'
;MKKLMLIACFVIGGLTTAEAQQTSPVWPGCEDAEDTKACFNQKLSEHVRENYEYPQNEDGDYVRGKVKISFTITEEGKAVVNSVEGAEPKVNEAAKEMIEKIPDMEPGTLQGEPDDRNFTVPFNF
;
A
#
# COMPACT_ATOMS: atom_id res chain seq x y z
N MET A 1 -33.11 36.83 21.85
CA MET A 1 -32.63 36.52 21.89
C MET A 1 -31.90 35.73 21.98
N LYS A 2 -31.48 35.39 22.16
CA LYS A 2 -30.89 34.79 22.22
C LYS A 2 -30.85 33.72 22.09
N LYS A 3 -30.86 33.19 21.93
CA LYS A 3 -30.91 32.22 21.74
C LYS A 3 -30.57 31.65 20.83
N LEU A 4 -30.35 31.56 20.38
CA LEU A 4 -30.12 31.05 19.49
C LEU A 4 -29.10 30.80 19.11
N MET A 5 -28.57 30.83 18.99
CA MET A 5 -27.63 30.73 18.67
C MET A 5 -27.03 29.74 18.83
N LEU A 6 -26.77 29.33 19.12
CA LEU A 6 -26.17 28.52 19.39
C LEU A 6 -26.11 27.46 18.78
N ILE A 7 -26.35 27.03 18.53
CA ILE A 7 -26.56 26.10 18.01
C ILE A 7 -25.90 25.65 17.07
N ALA A 8 -25.96 26.08 16.50
CA ALA A 8 -25.47 25.83 15.37
C ALA A 8 -24.26 25.16 15.45
N CYS A 9 -23.58 25.65 15.99
CA CYS A 9 -22.44 25.17 16.00
C CYS A 9 -22.29 23.80 15.96
N PHE A 10 -22.74 23.22 16.58
CA PHE A 10 -22.49 22.00 16.73
C PHE A 10 -22.50 21.13 15.75
N VAL A 11 -23.09 21.30 15.12
CA VAL A 11 -23.32 20.50 14.16
C VAL A 11 -22.15 20.17 13.44
N ILE A 12 -21.37 21.01 13.24
CA ILE A 12 -20.27 20.85 12.60
C ILE A 12 -19.49 19.73 12.95
N GLY A 13 -19.29 19.49 14.11
CA GLY A 13 -18.41 18.47 14.54
C GLY A 13 -18.66 17.14 13.95
N GLY A 14 -19.84 16.79 13.70
CA GLY A 14 -20.13 15.47 13.20
C GLY A 14 -19.53 15.17 11.86
N LEU A 15 -19.38 16.17 11.05
CA LEU A 15 -18.90 15.93 9.72
C LEU A 15 -17.45 15.54 9.66
N THR A 16 -16.65 16.14 10.48
CA THR A 16 -15.24 15.85 10.40
C THR A 16 -14.90 14.48 10.92
N THR A 17 -15.68 13.93 11.83
CA THR A 17 -15.34 12.65 12.37
C THR A 17 -15.45 11.53 11.35
N ALA A 18 -16.27 11.68 10.35
CA ALA A 18 -16.45 10.61 9.36
C ALA A 18 -15.15 10.31 8.62
N GLU A 19 -14.36 11.33 8.36
CA GLU A 19 -13.13 11.12 7.62
C GLU A 19 -12.05 10.46 8.45
N ALA A 20 -12.13 10.61 9.76
CA ALA A 20 -11.13 10.04 10.64
C ALA A 20 -11.27 8.53 10.79
N GLN A 21 -12.29 7.93 10.19
CA GLN A 21 -12.56 6.52 10.36
C GLN A 21 -11.74 5.63 9.43
N GLN A 22 -10.96 6.19 8.55
CA GLN A 22 -10.20 5.40 7.58
C GLN A 22 -8.75 5.31 8.02
N THR A 23 -8.20 4.09 8.06
CA THR A 23 -6.79 3.90 8.37
C THR A 23 -6.11 3.15 7.24
N SER A 24 -4.80 3.34 7.13
CA SER A 24 -4.00 2.65 6.12
C SER A 24 -3.50 1.31 6.66
N PRO A 25 -3.15 0.37 5.77
CA PRO A 25 -2.50 -0.86 6.23
C PRO A 25 -1.22 -0.53 7.00
N VAL A 26 -0.91 -1.37 7.98
CA VAL A 26 0.25 -1.16 8.84
C VAL A 26 1.25 -2.28 8.61
N TRP A 27 2.40 -1.93 8.04
CA TRP A 27 3.47 -2.89 7.80
C TRP A 27 4.02 -3.36 9.14
N PRO A 28 4.42 -4.65 9.28
CA PRO A 28 5.00 -5.11 10.54
C PRO A 28 6.20 -4.25 10.92
N GLY A 29 6.20 -3.77 12.15
CA GLY A 29 7.22 -2.85 12.63
C GLY A 29 6.81 -1.39 12.57
N CYS A 30 5.68 -1.08 11.94
CA CYS A 30 5.21 0.29 11.83
C CYS A 30 4.09 0.63 12.83
N GLU A 31 3.81 -0.28 13.75
CA GLU A 31 2.66 -0.11 14.63
C GLU A 31 2.75 1.15 15.50
N ASP A 32 3.96 1.52 15.88
CA ASP A 32 4.14 2.69 16.72
C ASP A 32 4.55 3.93 15.95
N ALA A 33 4.55 3.88 14.63
CA ALA A 33 4.95 5.01 13.83
C ALA A 33 3.90 6.11 13.90
N GLU A 34 4.34 7.36 13.93
CA GLU A 34 3.42 8.49 13.94
C GLU A 34 2.66 8.57 12.62
N ASP A 35 3.34 8.21 11.54
CA ASP A 35 2.72 8.20 10.22
C ASP A 35 2.90 6.81 9.64
N THR A 36 1.89 5.97 9.83
CA THR A 36 1.97 4.58 9.38
C THR A 36 2.03 4.48 7.86
N LYS A 37 1.47 5.47 7.16
CA LYS A 37 1.50 5.47 5.70
C LYS A 37 2.91 5.73 5.19
N ALA A 38 3.60 6.70 5.80
CA ALA A 38 4.99 6.97 5.42
C ALA A 38 5.87 5.79 5.77
N CYS A 39 5.61 5.15 6.91
CA CYS A 39 6.35 3.96 7.32
C CYS A 39 6.13 2.82 6.33
N PHE A 40 4.90 2.63 5.88
CA PHE A 40 4.57 1.62 4.87
C PHE A 40 5.38 1.86 3.61
N ASN A 41 5.43 3.10 3.13
CA ASN A 41 6.17 3.41 1.91
C ASN A 41 7.66 3.14 2.07
N GLN A 42 8.21 3.48 3.23
CA GLN A 42 9.63 3.22 3.49
C GLN A 42 9.91 1.72 3.54
N LYS A 43 9.05 0.97 4.22
CA LYS A 43 9.22 -0.47 4.32
C LYS A 43 9.06 -1.15 2.96
N LEU A 44 8.14 -0.65 2.15
CA LEU A 44 7.99 -1.19 0.80
C LEU A 44 9.26 -0.98 -0.02
N SER A 45 9.85 0.22 0.07
CA SER A 45 11.10 0.49 -0.64
C SER A 45 12.22 -0.45 -0.20
N GLU A 46 12.32 -0.68 1.10
CA GLU A 46 13.33 -1.60 1.63
C GLU A 46 13.06 -3.02 1.16
N HIS A 47 11.80 -3.42 1.18
CA HIS A 47 11.41 -4.76 0.74
C HIS A 47 11.80 -4.99 -0.72
N VAL A 48 11.56 -3.99 -1.57
CA VAL A 48 11.91 -4.08 -2.97
C VAL A 48 13.42 -4.31 -3.13
N ARG A 49 14.21 -3.50 -2.44
CA ARG A 49 15.67 -3.63 -2.55
C ARG A 49 16.18 -4.97 -2.06
N GLU A 50 15.54 -5.52 -1.03
CA GLU A 50 16.02 -6.75 -0.42
C GLU A 50 15.49 -8.01 -1.09
N ASN A 51 14.36 -7.92 -1.76
CA ASN A 51 13.69 -9.10 -2.26
C ASN A 51 13.59 -9.17 -3.78
N TYR A 52 13.88 -8.08 -4.49
CA TYR A 52 13.83 -8.13 -5.94
C TYR A 52 15.08 -8.82 -6.47
N GLU A 53 14.89 -9.87 -7.28
CA GLU A 53 15.98 -10.59 -7.87
C GLU A 53 16.04 -10.25 -9.35
N TYR A 54 17.12 -9.61 -9.76
CA TYR A 54 17.28 -9.22 -11.16
C TYR A 54 17.36 -10.46 -12.03
N PRO A 55 16.49 -10.59 -13.02
CA PRO A 55 16.55 -11.75 -13.92
C PRO A 55 17.73 -11.61 -14.87
N GLN A 56 18.18 -12.74 -15.40
CA GLN A 56 19.27 -12.79 -16.34
C GLN A 56 18.78 -13.41 -17.64
N ASN A 57 19.35 -12.95 -18.76
CA ASN A 57 19.06 -13.56 -20.05
C ASN A 57 20.01 -14.75 -20.27
N GLU A 58 19.95 -15.35 -21.45
CA GLU A 58 20.74 -16.54 -21.74
C GLU A 58 22.24 -16.27 -21.71
N ASP A 59 22.63 -15.02 -21.97
CA ASP A 59 24.04 -14.63 -21.96
C ASP A 59 24.55 -14.30 -20.57
N GLY A 60 23.68 -14.35 -19.56
CA GLY A 60 24.06 -14.03 -18.20
C GLY A 60 23.98 -12.56 -17.85
N ASP A 61 23.49 -11.73 -18.76
CA ASP A 61 23.33 -10.30 -18.51
C ASP A 61 22.03 -10.04 -17.76
N TYR A 62 22.05 -9.05 -16.87
CA TYR A 62 20.86 -8.68 -16.14
C TYR A 62 19.87 -7.97 -17.06
N VAL A 63 18.60 -8.35 -16.92
CA VAL A 63 17.53 -7.77 -17.71
C VAL A 63 16.88 -6.67 -16.88
N ARG A 64 16.75 -5.47 -17.45
CA ARG A 64 16.20 -4.32 -16.77
C ARG A 64 14.96 -3.84 -17.50
N GLY A 65 14.11 -3.10 -16.78
CA GLY A 65 12.92 -2.55 -17.40
C GLY A 65 12.06 -1.82 -16.42
N LYS A 66 11.04 -1.16 -16.96
CA LYS A 66 10.05 -0.46 -16.16
C LYS A 66 8.82 -1.33 -16.06
N VAL A 67 8.18 -1.27 -14.89
CA VAL A 67 6.99 -2.07 -14.66
C VAL A 67 6.04 -1.31 -13.75
N LYS A 68 4.75 -1.46 -14.00
CA LYS A 68 3.72 -0.88 -13.14
C LYS A 68 2.96 -2.04 -12.53
N ILE A 69 2.93 -2.11 -11.22
CA ILE A 69 2.32 -3.21 -10.50
C ILE A 69 1.10 -2.71 -9.76
N SER A 70 -0.02 -3.42 -9.92
CA SER A 70 -1.22 -3.19 -9.13
C SER A 70 -1.39 -4.36 -8.20
N PHE A 71 -1.51 -4.07 -6.91
CA PHE A 71 -1.72 -5.10 -5.92
C PHE A 71 -2.67 -4.61 -4.84
N THR A 72 -3.21 -5.55 -4.09
CA THR A 72 -4.17 -5.27 -3.03
C THR A 72 -3.64 -5.82 -1.72
N ILE A 73 -3.73 -5.02 -0.66
CA ILE A 73 -3.60 -5.54 0.70
C ILE A 73 -5.01 -5.88 1.14
N THR A 74 -5.29 -7.16 1.29
CA THR A 74 -6.65 -7.64 1.51
C THR A 74 -7.11 -7.39 2.93
N GLU A 75 -8.38 -7.71 3.19
CA GLU A 75 -8.95 -7.60 4.53
C GLU A 75 -8.22 -8.47 5.53
N GLU A 76 -7.54 -9.52 5.07
CA GLU A 76 -6.74 -10.37 5.94
C GLU A 76 -5.30 -9.87 6.06
N GLY A 77 -4.96 -8.76 5.40
CA GLY A 77 -3.61 -8.23 5.48
C GLY A 77 -2.61 -8.88 4.53
N LYS A 78 -3.09 -9.56 3.51
CA LYS A 78 -2.22 -10.26 2.56
C LYS A 78 -2.05 -9.46 1.28
N ALA A 79 -0.85 -9.51 0.70
CA ALA A 79 -0.58 -8.84 -0.56
C ALA A 79 -0.93 -9.76 -1.71
N VAL A 80 -1.81 -9.31 -2.58
CA VAL A 80 -2.24 -10.08 -3.76
C VAL A 80 -1.99 -9.24 -5.00
N VAL A 81 -1.25 -9.80 -5.95
CA VAL A 81 -0.94 -9.09 -7.20
C VAL A 81 -2.14 -9.17 -8.12
N ASN A 82 -2.60 -8.01 -8.59
CA ASN A 82 -3.72 -7.94 -9.51
C ASN A 82 -3.25 -7.89 -10.96
N SER A 83 -2.20 -7.10 -11.24
CA SER A 83 -1.67 -7.01 -12.59
C SER A 83 -0.25 -6.49 -12.55
N VAL A 84 0.52 -6.83 -13.58
CA VAL A 84 1.87 -6.34 -13.77
C VAL A 84 1.98 -5.95 -15.23
N GLU A 85 2.33 -4.70 -15.49
CA GLU A 85 2.43 -4.19 -16.86
C GLU A 85 3.84 -3.70 -17.13
N GLY A 86 4.47 -4.24 -18.13
CA GLY A 86 5.80 -3.85 -18.54
C GLY A 86 6.19 -4.56 -19.80
N ALA A 87 7.19 -4.03 -20.49
CA ALA A 87 7.59 -4.56 -21.79
C ALA A 87 8.46 -5.84 -21.69
N GLU A 88 9.07 -6.05 -20.52
CA GLU A 88 10.01 -7.14 -20.33
C GLU A 88 9.37 -8.26 -19.51
N PRO A 89 9.04 -9.41 -20.13
CA PRO A 89 8.37 -10.47 -19.35
C PRO A 89 9.15 -10.97 -18.14
N LYS A 90 10.49 -11.03 -18.25
CA LYS A 90 11.30 -11.49 -17.13
C LYS A 90 11.26 -10.53 -15.97
N VAL A 91 11.26 -9.22 -16.24
CA VAL A 91 11.14 -8.20 -15.22
C VAL A 91 9.75 -8.27 -14.59
N ASN A 92 8.72 -8.48 -15.39
CA ASN A 92 7.36 -8.58 -14.89
C ASN A 92 7.24 -9.74 -13.91
N GLU A 93 7.82 -10.88 -14.26
CA GLU A 93 7.75 -12.06 -13.40
C GLU A 93 8.52 -11.84 -12.10
N ALA A 94 9.71 -11.26 -12.19
CA ALA A 94 10.53 -11.00 -10.99
C ALA A 94 9.83 -10.01 -10.08
N ALA A 95 9.18 -9.00 -10.64
CA ALA A 95 8.46 -8.01 -9.86
C ALA A 95 7.25 -8.64 -9.16
N LYS A 96 6.54 -9.51 -9.86
CA LYS A 96 5.41 -10.20 -9.26
C LYS A 96 5.84 -11.04 -8.07
N GLU A 97 6.92 -11.80 -8.23
CA GLU A 97 7.42 -12.64 -7.14
C GLU A 97 7.85 -11.81 -5.96
N MET A 98 8.45 -10.65 -6.21
CA MET A 98 8.88 -9.76 -5.14
C MET A 98 7.69 -9.25 -4.32
N ILE A 99 6.61 -8.87 -5.00
CA ILE A 99 5.42 -8.40 -4.29
C ILE A 99 4.78 -9.54 -3.49
N GLU A 100 4.80 -10.76 -4.04
CA GLU A 100 4.22 -11.90 -3.34
C GLU A 100 4.97 -12.25 -2.05
N LYS A 101 6.19 -11.75 -1.89
CA LYS A 101 6.96 -11.98 -0.67
C LYS A 101 6.68 -10.95 0.41
N ILE A 102 5.82 -9.98 0.16
CA ILE A 102 5.46 -8.98 1.17
C ILE A 102 4.83 -9.70 2.35
N PRO A 103 5.26 -9.39 3.58
CA PRO A 103 4.73 -10.09 4.75
C PRO A 103 3.28 -9.72 5.03
N ASP A 104 2.56 -10.60 5.71
CA ASP A 104 1.22 -10.30 6.16
C ASP A 104 1.28 -9.11 7.11
N MET A 105 0.25 -8.28 7.09
CA MET A 105 0.25 -7.06 7.89
C MET A 105 -1.17 -6.76 8.37
N GLU A 106 -1.30 -5.72 9.18
CA GLU A 106 -2.62 -5.28 9.58
C GLU A 106 -3.30 -4.62 8.40
N PRO A 107 -4.52 -5.02 8.08
CA PRO A 107 -5.22 -4.43 6.93
C PRO A 107 -5.63 -3.00 7.23
N GLY A 108 -5.86 -2.22 6.17
CA GLY A 108 -6.48 -0.93 6.32
C GLY A 108 -7.91 -1.11 6.79
N THR A 109 -8.47 -0.08 7.39
CA THR A 109 -9.85 -0.14 7.87
C THR A 109 -10.67 1.00 7.33
N LEU A 110 -11.98 0.77 7.25
CA LEU A 110 -12.94 1.79 6.93
C LEU A 110 -14.02 1.71 7.99
N GLN A 111 -14.16 2.78 8.76
CA GLN A 111 -15.11 2.83 9.87
C GLN A 111 -14.91 1.67 10.85
N GLY A 112 -13.64 1.38 11.11
CA GLY A 112 -13.28 0.39 12.11
C GLY A 112 -13.26 -1.04 11.62
N GLU A 113 -13.63 -1.30 10.37
CA GLU A 113 -13.68 -2.65 9.84
C GLU A 113 -12.61 -2.86 8.77
N PRO A 114 -12.01 -4.04 8.70
CA PRO A 114 -11.00 -4.31 7.70
C PRO A 114 -11.52 -4.09 6.29
N ASP A 115 -10.67 -3.58 5.43
CA ASP A 115 -11.05 -3.14 4.11
C ASP A 115 -9.89 -3.40 3.15
N ASP A 116 -10.20 -3.86 1.95
CA ASP A 116 -9.17 -4.06 0.93
C ASP A 116 -8.61 -2.70 0.50
N ARG A 117 -7.31 -2.66 0.25
CA ARG A 117 -6.66 -1.45 -0.25
C ARG A 117 -5.87 -1.76 -1.50
N ASN A 118 -6.14 -1.00 -2.55
CA ASN A 118 -5.48 -1.19 -3.82
C ASN A 118 -4.34 -0.20 -3.97
N PHE A 119 -3.22 -0.69 -4.49
CA PHE A 119 -2.04 0.14 -4.74
C PHE A 119 -1.58 -0.08 -6.17
N THR A 120 -1.13 0.99 -6.80
CA THR A 120 -0.52 0.91 -8.11
C THR A 120 0.79 1.67 -8.03
N VAL A 121 1.90 0.99 -8.26
CA VAL A 121 3.23 1.55 -8.05
C VAL A 121 4.10 1.29 -9.27
N PRO A 122 4.74 2.33 -9.82
CA PRO A 122 5.70 2.14 -10.90
C PRO A 122 7.08 1.86 -10.32
N PHE A 123 7.78 0.94 -10.95
CA PHE A 123 9.17 0.62 -10.59
C PHE A 123 10.03 0.67 -11.84
N ASN A 124 11.28 1.08 -11.64
CA ASN A 124 12.25 1.14 -12.71
C ASN A 124 13.46 0.33 -12.26
N PHE A 125 13.55 -0.88 -12.75
CA PHE A 125 14.62 -1.81 -12.35
C PHE A 125 15.77 -1.82 -13.32
#